data_09b1f69689e313765c03bdbd3fe9b75a
#
_entry.id   09b1f69689e313765c03bdbd3fe9b75a
#
_cell.length_a   1.000
_cell.length_b   1.000
_cell.length_c   1.000
_cell.angle_alpha   90.00
_cell.angle_beta   90.00
_cell.angle_gamma   90.00
#
_symmetry.space_group_name_H-M   'P 1'
#
loop_
_entity.id
_entity.type
_entity.pdbx_description
1 polymer ?
#
loop_
_entity_poly.entity_id
_entity_poly.type
_entity_poly.pdbx_seq_one_letter_code
_entity_poly.pdbx_strand_id
1 'polypeptide(L)'
;MNKKRVKVKKRKLSIKKILIFILILIIIILLGYYVCSLKISNIYIINNNIITDKEIIELSNLSSYPSFILTRSKKIEKELERSSYIESVKVKKKFFGKIYITIDEYNPLCIEMDSKKLILSGGEIVNNTKNIQNLPYLVGDISSIYDRFIDKFNLVDNVILEHISIIEYSPNDVDKERFLLYMDDGNNVYITLTKIEKINKYESIFANLNGVKGIIYLDSGDYVEVKN
;
A
#
# COMPACT_ATOMS: atom_id res chain seq x y z
N MET A 1 63.62 64.23 -9.23
CA MET A 1 62.46 63.30 -8.93
C MET A 1 63.05 61.95 -8.53
N ASN A 2 63.03 61.63 -7.23
CA ASN A 2 63.49 60.31 -6.71
C ASN A 2 62.40 59.27 -6.81
N LYS A 3 62.52 58.27 -7.71
CA LYS A 3 61.59 57.11 -7.85
C LYS A 3 61.92 56.11 -6.77
N LYS A 4 61.09 56.01 -5.71
CA LYS A 4 61.17 54.97 -4.70
C LYS A 4 60.70 53.62 -5.35
N ARG A 5 61.59 52.66 -5.47
CA ARG A 5 61.24 51.28 -5.91
C ARG A 5 60.72 50.51 -4.71
N VAL A 6 59.42 50.15 -4.76
CA VAL A 6 58.78 49.25 -3.78
C VAL A 6 59.03 47.81 -4.18
N LYS A 7 59.68 47.04 -3.30
CA LYS A 7 59.90 45.60 -3.51
C LYS A 7 58.59 44.83 -3.18
N VAL A 8 57.91 44.31 -4.19
CA VAL A 8 56.77 43.43 -4.02
C VAL A 8 57.26 42.03 -3.63
N LYS A 9 56.89 41.59 -2.40
CA LYS A 9 57.26 40.26 -1.87
C LYS A 9 56.40 39.20 -2.58
N LYS A 10 56.91 38.48 -3.57
CA LYS A 10 56.26 37.36 -4.18
C LYS A 10 56.20 36.20 -3.17
N ARG A 11 54.98 35.80 -2.79
CA ARG A 11 54.74 34.59 -1.95
C ARG A 11 55.18 33.34 -2.72
N LYS A 12 56.28 32.71 -2.33
CA LYS A 12 56.68 31.40 -2.83
C LYS A 12 55.90 30.32 -2.11
N LEU A 13 55.08 29.55 -2.84
CA LEU A 13 54.44 28.36 -2.31
C LEU A 13 55.50 27.34 -1.91
N SER A 14 55.51 26.93 -0.63
CA SER A 14 56.47 25.93 -0.18
C SER A 14 56.00 24.54 -0.62
N ILE A 15 56.88 23.79 -1.32
CA ILE A 15 56.66 22.43 -1.81
C ILE A 15 56.12 21.53 -0.68
N LYS A 16 56.63 21.67 0.54
CA LYS A 16 56.16 20.92 1.71
C LYS A 16 54.69 21.16 2.01
N LYS A 17 54.19 22.40 1.90
CA LYS A 17 52.75 22.69 2.10
C LYS A 17 51.88 22.07 1.01
N ILE A 18 52.34 22.05 -0.24
CA ILE A 18 51.65 21.43 -1.35
C ILE A 18 51.58 19.92 -1.12
N LEU A 19 52.65 19.25 -0.73
CA LEU A 19 52.69 17.83 -0.43
C LEU A 19 51.76 17.45 0.72
N ILE A 20 51.73 18.22 1.79
CA ILE A 20 50.81 18.01 2.91
C ILE A 20 49.33 18.16 2.44
N PHE A 21 49.05 19.16 1.61
CA PHE A 21 47.71 19.37 1.07
C PHE A 21 47.25 18.19 0.20
N ILE A 22 48.14 17.69 -0.69
CA ILE A 22 47.87 16.52 -1.51
C ILE A 22 47.63 15.28 -0.64
N LEU A 23 48.46 15.07 0.38
CA LEU A 23 48.27 13.95 1.32
C LEU A 23 46.89 13.98 2.02
N ILE A 24 46.50 15.13 2.50
CA ILE A 24 45.18 15.34 3.13
C ILE A 24 44.06 15.04 2.13
N LEU A 25 44.19 15.51 0.90
CA LEU A 25 43.20 15.25 -0.17
C LEU A 25 43.06 13.75 -0.46
N ILE A 26 44.16 13.02 -0.54
CA ILE A 26 44.17 11.57 -0.71
C ILE A 26 43.47 10.86 0.43
N ILE A 27 43.76 11.27 1.68
CA ILE A 27 43.09 10.70 2.87
C ILE A 27 41.57 10.94 2.83
N ILE A 28 41.12 12.14 2.45
CA ILE A 28 39.68 12.46 2.31
C ILE A 28 39.03 11.59 1.23
N ILE A 29 39.69 11.39 0.08
CA ILE A 29 39.17 10.56 -0.99
C ILE A 29 39.04 9.10 -0.54
N LEU A 30 40.07 8.55 0.11
CA LEU A 30 40.05 7.19 0.64
C LEU A 30 38.97 6.99 1.71
N LEU A 31 38.81 7.96 2.61
CA LEU A 31 37.77 7.95 3.63
C LEU A 31 36.38 8.00 2.98
N GLY A 32 36.20 8.86 1.99
CA GLY A 32 34.95 8.95 1.21
C GLY A 32 34.61 7.64 0.49
N TYR A 33 35.61 7.02 -0.15
CA TYR A 33 35.46 5.70 -0.78
C TYR A 33 35.06 4.62 0.25
N TYR A 34 35.73 4.57 1.40
CA TYR A 34 35.40 3.63 2.48
C TYR A 34 33.96 3.82 2.97
N VAL A 35 33.55 5.05 3.24
CA VAL A 35 32.19 5.36 3.70
C VAL A 35 31.14 4.98 2.65
N CYS A 36 31.39 5.24 1.37
CA CYS A 36 30.51 4.84 0.28
C CYS A 36 30.46 3.32 0.04
N SER A 37 31.47 2.56 0.48
CA SER A 37 31.51 1.11 0.40
C SER A 37 30.73 0.39 1.50
N LEU A 38 30.33 1.11 2.56
CA LEU A 38 29.55 0.53 3.65
C LEU A 38 28.20 0.04 3.15
N LYS A 39 27.94 -1.23 3.30
CA LYS A 39 26.71 -1.90 2.85
C LYS A 39 25.57 -1.74 3.85
N ILE A 40 24.35 -1.93 3.35
CA ILE A 40 23.18 -2.14 4.20
C ILE A 40 23.42 -3.41 5.03
N SER A 41 23.19 -3.33 6.35
CA SER A 41 23.38 -4.47 7.25
C SER A 41 22.07 -5.20 7.56
N ASN A 42 21.00 -4.46 7.78
CA ASN A 42 19.70 -5.01 8.12
C ASN A 42 18.56 -4.25 7.44
N ILE A 43 17.56 -4.98 6.97
CA ILE A 43 16.33 -4.47 6.42
C ILE A 43 15.19 -4.96 7.31
N TYR A 44 14.38 -4.04 7.82
CA TYR A 44 13.20 -4.32 8.63
C TYR A 44 11.98 -3.88 7.84
N ILE A 45 11.07 -4.81 7.60
CA ILE A 45 9.81 -4.59 6.88
C ILE A 45 8.68 -4.65 7.91
N ILE A 46 7.72 -3.75 7.79
CA ILE A 46 6.67 -3.53 8.78
C ILE A 46 5.35 -3.31 8.07
N ASN A 47 4.27 -3.92 8.57
CA ASN A 47 2.88 -3.84 8.11
C ASN A 47 2.58 -4.51 6.75
N ASN A 48 3.46 -5.36 6.25
CA ASN A 48 3.14 -6.13 5.05
C ASN A 48 2.31 -7.38 5.43
N ASN A 49 1.21 -7.61 4.71
CA ASN A 49 0.33 -8.77 4.87
C ASN A 49 0.25 -9.59 3.59
N ILE A 50 0.08 -8.94 2.45
CA ILE A 50 -0.14 -9.54 1.13
C ILE A 50 1.19 -9.80 0.43
N ILE A 51 2.08 -8.82 0.48
CA ILE A 51 3.39 -8.90 -0.18
C ILE A 51 4.41 -9.44 0.82
N THR A 52 5.13 -10.48 0.43
CA THR A 52 6.16 -11.07 1.28
C THR A 52 7.39 -10.19 1.42
N ASP A 53 8.12 -10.32 2.54
CA ASP A 53 9.40 -9.63 2.76
C ASP A 53 10.38 -9.81 1.59
N LYS A 54 10.43 -11.03 1.06
CA LYS A 54 11.29 -11.36 -0.07
C LYS A 54 10.95 -10.54 -1.31
N GLU A 55 9.67 -10.45 -1.65
CA GLU A 55 9.21 -9.64 -2.80
C GLU A 55 9.50 -8.15 -2.59
N ILE A 56 9.30 -7.64 -1.38
CA ILE A 56 9.59 -6.25 -1.05
C ILE A 56 11.08 -5.95 -1.23
N ILE A 57 11.95 -6.86 -0.79
CA ILE A 57 13.41 -6.76 -0.97
C ILE A 57 13.79 -6.80 -2.46
N GLU A 58 13.14 -7.66 -3.24
CA GLU A 58 13.36 -7.78 -4.69
C GLU A 58 12.87 -6.53 -5.44
N LEU A 59 11.65 -6.09 -5.22
CA LEU A 59 11.06 -4.90 -5.83
C LEU A 59 11.84 -3.63 -5.51
N SER A 60 12.36 -3.52 -4.28
CA SER A 60 13.17 -2.38 -3.84
C SER A 60 14.63 -2.41 -4.33
N ASN A 61 15.05 -3.46 -5.05
CA ASN A 61 16.42 -3.69 -5.49
C ASN A 61 17.44 -3.73 -4.33
N LEU A 62 17.02 -4.26 -3.18
CA LEU A 62 17.87 -4.38 -1.99
C LEU A 62 18.49 -5.76 -1.79
N SER A 63 18.21 -6.74 -2.66
CA SER A 63 18.66 -8.13 -2.55
C SER A 63 20.18 -8.29 -2.47
N SER A 64 20.94 -7.37 -3.07
CA SER A 64 22.42 -7.38 -3.06
C SER A 64 23.02 -6.62 -1.87
N TYR A 65 22.22 -6.11 -0.97
CA TYR A 65 22.66 -5.25 0.14
C TYR A 65 23.60 -4.11 -0.36
N PRO A 66 23.09 -3.20 -1.20
CA PRO A 66 23.91 -2.17 -1.82
C PRO A 66 24.49 -1.20 -0.80
N SER A 67 25.28 -0.23 -1.26
CA SER A 67 25.85 0.81 -0.40
C SER A 67 24.75 1.55 0.38
N PHE A 68 24.88 1.56 1.70
CA PHE A 68 23.95 2.28 2.57
C PHE A 68 23.90 3.78 2.27
N ILE A 69 25.03 4.41 1.99
CA ILE A 69 25.11 5.84 1.73
C ILE A 69 24.53 6.20 0.36
N LEU A 70 24.85 5.43 -0.68
CA LEU A 70 24.39 5.70 -2.04
C LEU A 70 22.92 5.34 -2.28
N THR A 71 22.35 4.44 -1.48
CA THR A 71 20.96 4.07 -1.56
C THR A 71 20.08 5.19 -1.01
N ARG A 72 19.19 5.72 -1.83
CA ARG A 72 18.27 6.82 -1.46
C ARG A 72 16.90 6.27 -1.06
N SER A 73 16.38 6.67 0.12
CA SER A 73 15.04 6.26 0.58
C SER A 73 13.95 6.52 -0.44
N LYS A 74 13.90 7.72 -1.02
CA LYS A 74 12.91 8.07 -2.07
C LYS A 74 12.96 7.20 -3.31
N LYS A 75 14.13 6.60 -3.65
CA LYS A 75 14.22 5.68 -4.77
C LYS A 75 13.56 4.34 -4.41
N ILE A 76 13.78 3.85 -3.19
CA ILE A 76 13.14 2.64 -2.68
C ILE A 76 11.63 2.82 -2.65
N GLU A 77 11.14 3.93 -2.05
CA GLU A 77 9.72 4.27 -1.99
C GLU A 77 9.09 4.21 -3.38
N LYS A 78 9.67 4.95 -4.34
CA LYS A 78 9.16 5.00 -5.71
C LYS A 78 9.16 3.65 -6.45
N GLU A 79 10.13 2.77 -6.19
CA GLU A 79 10.13 1.43 -6.82
C GLU A 79 9.04 0.53 -6.22
N LEU A 80 8.82 0.62 -4.91
CA LEU A 80 7.77 -0.15 -4.22
C LEU A 80 6.36 0.35 -4.57
N GLU A 81 6.14 1.67 -4.66
CA GLU A 81 4.87 2.29 -5.05
C GLU A 81 4.41 1.96 -6.49
N ARG A 82 5.23 1.30 -7.29
CA ARG A 82 4.84 0.76 -8.61
C ARG A 82 4.01 -0.52 -8.51
N SER A 83 4.00 -1.15 -7.36
CA SER A 83 3.18 -2.34 -7.13
C SER A 83 1.74 -1.93 -6.89
N SER A 84 0.80 -2.49 -7.67
CA SER A 84 -0.63 -2.22 -7.50
C SER A 84 -1.19 -2.62 -6.13
N TYR A 85 -0.47 -3.43 -5.37
CA TYR A 85 -0.86 -3.81 -4.00
C TYR A 85 -0.45 -2.80 -2.93
N ILE A 86 0.38 -1.81 -3.27
CA ILE A 86 0.95 -0.86 -2.30
C ILE A 86 0.27 0.49 -2.41
N GLU A 87 -0.36 0.92 -1.33
CA GLU A 87 -0.97 2.24 -1.19
C GLU A 87 0.09 3.31 -0.87
N SER A 88 0.93 3.04 0.13
CA SER A 88 1.99 3.97 0.51
C SER A 88 3.21 3.25 1.08
N VAL A 89 4.38 3.90 0.96
CA VAL A 89 5.65 3.40 1.50
C VAL A 89 6.39 4.50 2.23
N LYS A 90 6.96 4.15 3.37
CA LYS A 90 7.83 5.04 4.13
C LYS A 90 9.14 4.37 4.46
N VAL A 91 10.25 4.90 3.94
CA VAL A 91 11.60 4.35 4.16
C VAL A 91 12.42 5.25 5.05
N LYS A 92 12.85 4.71 6.19
CA LYS A 92 13.72 5.38 7.15
C LYS A 92 15.06 4.68 7.25
N LYS A 93 16.15 5.43 7.05
CA LYS A 93 17.51 4.96 7.29
C LYS A 93 17.92 5.30 8.72
N LYS A 94 18.48 4.33 9.44
CA LYS A 94 19.03 4.54 10.79
C LYS A 94 20.53 4.19 10.79
N PHE A 95 21.25 4.68 11.79
CA PHE A 95 22.68 4.40 11.96
C PHE A 95 23.01 2.91 11.84
N PHE A 96 24.25 2.59 11.51
CA PHE A 96 24.79 1.24 11.38
C PHE A 96 24.16 0.43 10.22
N GLY A 97 23.84 1.08 9.11
CA GLY A 97 23.36 0.38 7.90
C GLY A 97 21.96 -0.22 7.99
N LYS A 98 21.11 0.24 8.92
CA LYS A 98 19.75 -0.26 9.10
C LYS A 98 18.76 0.52 8.26
N ILE A 99 17.88 -0.19 7.55
CA ILE A 99 16.76 0.37 6.78
C ILE A 99 15.45 -0.17 7.36
N TYR A 100 14.48 0.71 7.56
CA TYR A 100 13.12 0.40 7.97
C TYR A 100 12.19 0.78 6.83
N ILE A 101 11.43 -0.17 6.33
CA ILE A 101 10.44 -0.02 5.26
C ILE A 101 9.08 -0.30 5.90
N THR A 102 8.27 0.74 6.04
CA THR A 102 6.87 0.61 6.48
C THR A 102 6.01 0.69 5.25
N ILE A 103 5.11 -0.27 5.07
CA ILE A 103 4.25 -0.40 3.90
C ILE A 103 2.80 -0.33 4.38
N ASP A 104 1.99 0.41 3.65
CA ASP A 104 0.55 0.35 3.74
C ASP A 104 0.06 -0.30 2.44
N GLU A 105 -0.67 -1.40 2.55
CA GLU A 105 -1.18 -2.18 1.40
C GLU A 105 -2.65 -1.86 1.16
N TYR A 106 -3.06 -1.85 -0.12
CA TYR A 106 -4.47 -1.83 -0.45
C TYR A 106 -5.15 -3.12 0.00
N ASN A 107 -6.29 -2.99 0.67
CA ASN A 107 -7.10 -4.14 1.07
C ASN A 107 -7.83 -4.72 -0.15
N PRO A 108 -7.87 -6.05 -0.32
CA PRO A 108 -8.73 -6.67 -1.31
C PRO A 108 -10.20 -6.54 -0.86
N LEU A 109 -11.07 -6.07 -1.75
CA LEU A 109 -12.50 -5.89 -1.48
C LEU A 109 -13.33 -7.09 -1.95
N CYS A 110 -13.10 -7.54 -3.19
CA CYS A 110 -13.84 -8.64 -3.79
C CYS A 110 -13.09 -9.24 -4.98
N ILE A 111 -13.62 -10.35 -5.48
CA ILE A 111 -13.16 -11.03 -6.69
C ILE A 111 -14.25 -10.86 -7.77
N GLU A 112 -13.91 -10.27 -8.91
CA GLU A 112 -14.81 -10.22 -10.06
C GLU A 112 -15.12 -11.65 -10.57
N MET A 113 -16.39 -12.02 -10.62
CA MET A 113 -16.79 -13.41 -10.89
C MET A 113 -16.30 -13.91 -12.25
N ASP A 114 -16.38 -13.08 -13.29
CA ASP A 114 -16.10 -13.45 -14.67
C ASP A 114 -14.59 -13.53 -14.94
N SER A 115 -13.84 -12.51 -14.58
CA SER A 115 -12.40 -12.41 -14.86
C SER A 115 -11.53 -13.10 -13.81
N LYS A 116 -12.09 -13.43 -12.63
CA LYS A 116 -11.37 -13.94 -11.45
C LYS A 116 -10.28 -13.01 -10.94
N LYS A 117 -10.37 -11.73 -11.28
CA LYS A 117 -9.43 -10.71 -10.80
C LYS A 117 -9.87 -10.13 -9.46
N LEU A 118 -8.89 -9.68 -8.69
CA LEU A 118 -9.11 -8.95 -7.45
C LEU A 118 -9.42 -7.48 -7.73
N ILE A 119 -10.38 -6.95 -7.01
CA ILE A 119 -10.62 -5.52 -6.88
C ILE A 119 -10.07 -5.07 -5.54
N LEU A 120 -9.14 -4.11 -5.57
CA LEU A 120 -8.49 -3.56 -4.39
C LEU A 120 -9.17 -2.27 -3.93
N SER A 121 -8.96 -1.91 -2.67
CA SER A 121 -9.50 -0.69 -2.04
C SER A 121 -9.09 0.62 -2.73
N GLY A 122 -7.98 0.60 -3.47
CA GLY A 122 -7.55 1.71 -4.34
C GLY A 122 -8.26 1.77 -5.70
N GLY A 123 -9.14 0.82 -6.00
CA GLY A 123 -9.81 0.72 -7.29
C GLY A 123 -9.01 -0.01 -8.38
N GLU A 124 -7.83 -0.51 -8.05
CA GLU A 124 -7.02 -1.31 -8.99
C GLU A 124 -7.61 -2.71 -9.16
N ILE A 125 -7.66 -3.18 -10.42
CA ILE A 125 -8.08 -4.56 -10.76
C ILE A 125 -6.84 -5.36 -11.11
N VAL A 126 -6.49 -6.34 -10.30
CA VAL A 126 -5.25 -7.11 -10.43
C VAL A 126 -5.50 -8.61 -10.54
N ASN A 127 -4.57 -9.34 -11.15
CA ASN A 127 -4.64 -10.80 -11.14
C ASN A 127 -4.43 -11.33 -9.72
N ASN A 128 -5.23 -12.31 -9.29
CA ASN A 128 -5.09 -12.95 -7.97
C ASN A 128 -3.87 -13.89 -7.92
N THR A 129 -2.67 -13.34 -8.14
CA THR A 129 -1.40 -14.10 -8.11
C THR A 129 -1.01 -14.53 -6.70
N LYS A 130 -1.60 -13.92 -5.70
CA LYS A 130 -1.38 -14.22 -4.27
C LYS A 130 -2.30 -15.30 -3.74
N ASN A 131 -3.24 -15.77 -4.58
CA ASN A 131 -4.24 -16.75 -4.19
C ASN A 131 -5.01 -16.35 -2.91
N ILE A 132 -5.40 -15.07 -2.84
CA ILE A 132 -6.20 -14.53 -1.73
C ILE A 132 -7.57 -15.18 -1.79
N GLN A 133 -8.01 -15.74 -0.68
CA GLN A 133 -9.28 -16.45 -0.50
C GLN A 133 -10.17 -15.70 0.49
N ASN A 134 -11.37 -16.21 0.71
CA ASN A 134 -12.35 -15.67 1.68
C ASN A 134 -12.77 -14.23 1.36
N LEU A 135 -12.89 -13.92 0.06
CA LEU A 135 -13.43 -12.65 -0.41
C LEU A 135 -14.74 -12.90 -1.16
N PRO A 136 -15.69 -11.98 -1.08
CA PRO A 136 -16.93 -12.07 -1.85
C PRO A 136 -16.66 -12.05 -3.36
N TYR A 137 -17.49 -12.74 -4.11
CA TYR A 137 -17.51 -12.62 -5.56
C TYR A 137 -18.43 -11.48 -5.98
N LEU A 138 -17.94 -10.57 -6.82
CA LEU A 138 -18.75 -9.52 -7.43
C LEU A 138 -19.38 -10.06 -8.72
N VAL A 139 -20.70 -9.91 -8.83
CA VAL A 139 -21.52 -10.31 -9.99
C VAL A 139 -22.26 -9.10 -10.55
N GLY A 140 -22.26 -8.94 -11.86
CA GLY A 140 -22.91 -7.86 -12.58
C GLY A 140 -21.95 -6.76 -13.00
N ASP A 141 -22.39 -5.95 -13.97
CA ASP A 141 -21.61 -4.85 -14.52
C ASP A 141 -21.80 -3.58 -13.71
N ILE A 142 -20.78 -3.19 -12.95
CA ILE A 142 -20.75 -1.99 -12.12
C ILE A 142 -19.97 -0.82 -12.76
N SER A 143 -19.62 -0.91 -14.04
CA SER A 143 -18.76 0.07 -14.72
C SER A 143 -19.26 1.51 -14.56
N SER A 144 -20.58 1.72 -14.57
CA SER A 144 -21.17 3.06 -14.44
C SER A 144 -21.10 3.67 -13.03
N ILE A 145 -20.85 2.84 -12.02
CA ILE A 145 -20.82 3.24 -10.59
C ILE A 145 -19.53 2.77 -9.90
N TYR A 146 -18.52 2.37 -10.68
CA TYR A 146 -17.31 1.71 -10.17
C TYR A 146 -16.60 2.52 -9.07
N ASP A 147 -16.25 3.78 -9.34
CA ASP A 147 -15.55 4.61 -8.37
C ASP A 147 -16.35 4.76 -7.07
N ARG A 148 -17.68 4.91 -7.22
CA ARG A 148 -18.57 5.03 -6.09
C ARG A 148 -18.71 3.72 -5.30
N PHE A 149 -18.68 2.57 -6.00
CA PHE A 149 -18.61 1.25 -5.36
C PHE A 149 -17.35 1.14 -4.51
N ILE A 150 -16.18 1.48 -5.05
CA ILE A 150 -14.90 1.43 -4.32
C ILE A 150 -14.95 2.33 -3.08
N ASP A 151 -15.33 3.61 -3.24
CA ASP A 151 -15.43 4.56 -2.13
C ASP A 151 -16.31 4.04 -0.99
N LYS A 152 -17.42 3.40 -1.35
CA LYS A 152 -18.41 2.94 -0.37
C LYS A 152 -18.06 1.60 0.25
N PHE A 153 -17.59 0.62 -0.54
CA PHE A 153 -17.18 -0.67 0.01
C PHE A 153 -15.94 -0.59 0.89
N ASN A 154 -15.11 0.44 0.77
CA ASN A 154 -14.05 0.76 1.72
C ASN A 154 -14.56 1.08 3.14
N LEU A 155 -15.84 1.36 3.31
CA LEU A 155 -16.46 1.59 4.62
C LEU A 155 -17.01 0.30 5.26
N VAL A 156 -16.94 -0.82 4.56
CA VAL A 156 -17.35 -2.12 5.09
C VAL A 156 -16.19 -2.73 5.86
N ASP A 157 -16.46 -3.16 7.08
CA ASP A 157 -15.46 -3.81 7.93
C ASP A 157 -14.98 -5.12 7.30
N ASN A 158 -13.68 -5.40 7.35
CA ASN A 158 -13.09 -6.61 6.76
C ASN A 158 -13.74 -7.89 7.28
N VAL A 159 -14.08 -7.93 8.57
CA VAL A 159 -14.78 -9.08 9.19
C VAL A 159 -16.12 -9.33 8.50
N ILE A 160 -16.85 -8.27 8.16
CA ILE A 160 -18.14 -8.39 7.45
C ILE A 160 -17.93 -8.80 5.99
N LEU A 161 -16.89 -8.31 5.31
CA LEU A 161 -16.56 -8.74 3.95
C LEU A 161 -16.31 -10.26 3.87
N GLU A 162 -15.67 -10.85 4.88
CA GLU A 162 -15.42 -12.29 4.96
C GLU A 162 -16.72 -13.12 5.09
N HIS A 163 -17.79 -12.54 5.67
CA HIS A 163 -19.12 -13.17 5.78
C HIS A 163 -19.99 -12.99 4.54
N ILE A 164 -19.56 -12.20 3.55
CA ILE A 164 -20.28 -12.06 2.28
C ILE A 164 -19.72 -13.07 1.29
N SER A 165 -20.58 -13.94 0.75
CA SER A 165 -20.20 -14.89 -0.30
C SER A 165 -20.27 -14.26 -1.69
N ILE A 166 -21.34 -13.50 -1.97
CA ILE A 166 -21.56 -12.85 -3.26
C ILE A 166 -22.09 -11.44 -3.06
N ILE A 167 -21.57 -10.51 -3.83
CA ILE A 167 -22.04 -9.14 -4.01
C ILE A 167 -22.65 -9.07 -5.40
N GLU A 168 -23.97 -9.05 -5.49
CA GLU A 168 -24.68 -8.94 -6.77
C GLU A 168 -25.16 -7.52 -7.00
N TYR A 169 -24.78 -6.92 -8.12
CA TYR A 169 -25.31 -5.63 -8.54
C TYR A 169 -26.76 -5.83 -8.99
N SER A 170 -27.71 -5.29 -8.24
CA SER A 170 -29.14 -5.53 -8.38
C SER A 170 -29.96 -4.22 -8.45
N PRO A 171 -29.67 -3.35 -9.45
CA PRO A 171 -30.37 -2.06 -9.59
C PRO A 171 -31.84 -2.27 -9.91
N ASN A 172 -32.67 -1.29 -9.53
CA ASN A 172 -34.06 -1.22 -9.92
C ASN A 172 -34.39 0.19 -10.47
N ASP A 173 -35.67 0.45 -10.77
CA ASP A 173 -36.05 1.74 -11.36
C ASP A 173 -35.89 2.92 -10.41
N VAL A 174 -35.94 2.68 -9.10
CA VAL A 174 -35.83 3.72 -8.06
C VAL A 174 -34.40 3.90 -7.59
N ASP A 175 -33.62 2.78 -7.48
CA ASP A 175 -32.27 2.79 -6.95
C ASP A 175 -31.28 2.10 -7.91
N LYS A 176 -30.43 2.90 -8.52
CA LYS A 176 -29.40 2.41 -9.45
C LYS A 176 -28.11 1.97 -8.73
N GLU A 177 -28.02 2.18 -7.41
CA GLU A 177 -26.87 1.83 -6.58
C GLU A 177 -27.19 0.67 -5.62
N ARG A 178 -28.23 -0.11 -5.92
CA ARG A 178 -28.71 -1.21 -5.11
C ARG A 178 -27.90 -2.49 -5.35
N PHE A 179 -27.60 -3.19 -4.28
CA PHE A 179 -26.91 -4.49 -4.28
C PHE A 179 -27.71 -5.52 -3.47
N LEU A 180 -27.53 -6.79 -3.84
CA LEU A 180 -27.94 -7.96 -3.08
C LEU A 180 -26.67 -8.67 -2.59
N LEU A 181 -26.52 -8.79 -1.29
CA LEU A 181 -25.44 -9.51 -0.65
C LEU A 181 -25.94 -10.89 -0.20
N TYR A 182 -25.25 -11.95 -0.61
CA TYR A 182 -25.50 -13.29 -0.14
C TYR A 182 -24.51 -13.59 1.00
N MET A 183 -25.04 -13.80 2.19
CA MET A 183 -24.22 -14.06 3.37
C MET A 183 -23.88 -15.54 3.47
N ASP A 184 -22.76 -15.88 4.12
CA ASP A 184 -22.26 -17.25 4.30
C ASP A 184 -23.20 -18.10 5.20
N ASP A 185 -23.98 -17.46 6.06
CA ASP A 185 -24.97 -18.09 6.92
C ASP A 185 -26.30 -18.41 6.20
N GLY A 186 -26.46 -18.00 4.94
CA GLY A 186 -27.63 -18.23 4.10
C GLY A 186 -28.72 -17.13 4.16
N ASN A 187 -28.47 -16.03 4.84
CA ASN A 187 -29.28 -14.82 4.73
C ASN A 187 -28.94 -14.06 3.45
N ASN A 188 -29.87 -13.22 3.01
CA ASN A 188 -29.67 -12.28 1.91
C ASN A 188 -29.90 -10.86 2.43
N VAL A 189 -29.11 -9.90 1.95
CA VAL A 189 -29.21 -8.51 2.37
C VAL A 189 -29.33 -7.59 1.17
N TYR A 190 -30.47 -6.89 1.03
CA TYR A 190 -30.56 -5.79 0.08
C TYR A 190 -30.02 -4.51 0.71
N ILE A 191 -29.10 -3.84 0.02
CA ILE A 191 -28.47 -2.61 0.47
C ILE A 191 -28.20 -1.67 -0.70
N THR A 192 -28.16 -0.37 -0.42
CA THR A 192 -27.70 0.65 -1.38
C THR A 192 -26.38 1.24 -0.95
N LEU A 193 -25.55 1.68 -1.89
CA LEU A 193 -24.24 2.27 -1.59
C LEU A 193 -24.32 3.44 -0.61
N THR A 194 -25.39 4.22 -0.65
CA THR A 194 -25.58 5.35 0.29
C THR A 194 -25.76 4.91 1.74
N LYS A 195 -26.12 3.66 1.99
CA LYS A 195 -26.37 3.10 3.33
C LYS A 195 -25.45 1.92 3.66
N ILE A 196 -24.38 1.72 2.88
CA ILE A 196 -23.52 0.52 2.96
C ILE A 196 -22.98 0.27 4.38
N GLU A 197 -22.67 1.31 5.15
CA GLU A 197 -22.18 1.20 6.53
C GLU A 197 -23.13 0.46 7.47
N LYS A 198 -24.43 0.35 7.12
CA LYS A 198 -25.39 -0.41 7.94
C LYS A 198 -25.02 -1.89 8.01
N ILE A 199 -24.33 -2.43 6.99
CA ILE A 199 -23.92 -3.83 6.97
C ILE A 199 -22.94 -4.16 8.09
N ASN A 200 -22.17 -3.19 8.59
CA ASN A 200 -21.23 -3.40 9.71
C ASN A 200 -21.96 -3.78 11.02
N LYS A 201 -23.29 -3.62 11.07
CA LYS A 201 -24.12 -4.08 12.18
C LYS A 201 -24.73 -5.47 11.95
N TYR A 202 -24.28 -6.18 10.88
CA TYR A 202 -24.87 -7.45 10.48
C TYR A 202 -24.88 -8.49 11.62
N GLU A 203 -23.79 -8.66 12.35
CA GLU A 203 -23.73 -9.58 13.50
C GLU A 203 -24.82 -9.31 14.53
N SER A 204 -25.10 -8.03 14.84
CA SER A 204 -26.15 -7.63 15.77
C SER A 204 -27.54 -7.95 15.19
N ILE A 205 -27.73 -7.78 13.89
CA ILE A 205 -28.99 -8.11 13.20
C ILE A 205 -29.20 -9.62 13.25
N PHE A 206 -28.16 -10.39 12.87
CA PHE A 206 -28.18 -11.85 12.87
C PHE A 206 -28.48 -12.44 14.25
N ALA A 207 -27.87 -11.91 15.31
CA ALA A 207 -28.14 -12.34 16.68
C ALA A 207 -29.62 -12.17 17.07
N ASN A 208 -30.28 -11.13 16.57
CA ASN A 208 -31.69 -10.87 16.83
C ASN A 208 -32.66 -11.78 16.02
N LEU A 209 -32.17 -12.42 14.94
CA LEU A 209 -32.97 -13.35 14.14
C LEU A 209 -33.17 -14.72 14.81
N ASN A 210 -32.46 -15.01 15.91
CA ASN A 210 -32.58 -16.27 16.67
C ASN A 210 -32.49 -17.54 15.79
N GLY A 211 -31.59 -17.52 14.75
CA GLY A 211 -31.38 -18.62 13.84
C GLY A 211 -32.37 -18.71 12.68
N VAL A 212 -33.33 -17.80 12.58
CA VAL A 212 -34.24 -17.71 11.44
C VAL A 212 -33.53 -17.07 10.26
N LYS A 213 -33.68 -17.66 9.07
CA LYS A 213 -33.10 -17.14 7.82
C LYS A 213 -34.11 -16.31 7.04
N GLY A 214 -33.63 -15.30 6.35
CA GLY A 214 -34.52 -14.40 5.63
C GLY A 214 -33.82 -13.47 4.65
N ILE A 215 -34.59 -12.53 4.14
CA ILE A 215 -34.13 -11.40 3.34
C ILE A 215 -34.19 -10.16 4.23
N ILE A 216 -33.04 -9.53 4.40
CA ILE A 216 -32.88 -8.32 5.21
C ILE A 216 -32.86 -7.13 4.26
N TYR A 217 -33.72 -6.16 4.48
CA TYR A 217 -33.81 -4.95 3.65
C TYR A 217 -33.23 -3.77 4.40
N LEU A 218 -31.96 -3.42 4.10
CA LEU A 218 -31.26 -2.24 4.61
C LEU A 218 -31.33 -1.05 3.64
N ASP A 219 -31.81 -1.30 2.43
CA ASP A 219 -32.01 -0.28 1.39
C ASP A 219 -33.24 0.59 1.64
N SER A 220 -34.38 0.00 2.04
CA SER A 220 -35.67 0.64 2.00
C SER A 220 -36.41 0.81 3.33
N GLY A 221 -36.00 0.11 4.43
CA GLY A 221 -36.83 0.24 5.65
C GLY A 221 -36.35 -0.49 6.88
N ASP A 222 -35.17 -1.11 6.86
CA ASP A 222 -34.59 -1.83 8.03
C ASP A 222 -35.54 -2.90 8.59
N TYR A 223 -36.03 -3.80 7.72
CA TYR A 223 -36.92 -4.92 8.08
C TYR A 223 -36.44 -6.24 7.54
N VAL A 224 -36.95 -7.33 8.06
CA VAL A 224 -36.60 -8.70 7.67
C VAL A 224 -37.84 -9.44 7.17
N GLU A 225 -37.73 -10.07 6.01
CA GLU A 225 -38.71 -11.01 5.49
C GLU A 225 -38.20 -12.43 5.73
N VAL A 226 -38.92 -13.18 6.56
CA VAL A 226 -38.54 -14.54 6.94
C VAL A 226 -38.82 -15.50 5.80
N LYS A 227 -37.86 -16.34 5.43
CA LYS A 227 -38.08 -17.49 4.51
C LYS A 227 -38.76 -18.61 5.31
N ASN A 228 -39.99 -18.95 4.91
CA ASN A 228 -40.71 -20.13 5.40
C ASN A 228 -40.15 -21.41 4.83
#